data_de2a8e22baf0090c6f94bdf9ac25ddd4
#
_entry.id   de2a8e22baf0090c6f94bdf9ac25ddd4
#
_cell.length_a   1.000
_cell.length_b   1.000
_cell.length_c   1.000
_cell.angle_alpha   90.00
_cell.angle_beta   90.00
_cell.angle_gamma   90.00
#
_symmetry.space_group_name_H-M   'P 1'
#
loop_
_entity.id
_entity.type
_entity.pdbx_description
1 polymer ?
#
loop_
_entity_poly.entity_id
_entity_poly.type
_entity_poly.pdbx_seq_one_letter_code
_entity_poly.pdbx_strand_id
1 'polypeptide(L)'
;MDQFLLFGDSITQQAFSQNRGTAFGAALSDAYIRRLDIVNRGLSGYNTRQALQVLPKIIPPPSYTRVRFMTIFFGANDARLPNTPGGPQQHIPIEEFRQNIKAIVNHPAVRAHPDIGLILITPPPVDERKALSCDKAKDPKCGEVHRRRAPVTAAYAQAVRDVGRETDVPVIDLWTAMIARAGGTAGDDDDLIVGDASAPVSVILQNLLDDGLHLSAAGYQVLYSELMALIAKRWPALTPAKMRFALPTWSDESAWT
;
A
#
# COMPACT_ATOMS: atom_id res chain seq x y z
N MET A 1 4.56 -22.76 -2.24
CA MET A 1 3.44 -22.38 -3.13
C MET A 1 3.84 -21.13 -3.90
N ASP A 2 3.10 -20.80 -5.00
CA ASP A 2 3.24 -19.49 -5.62
C ASP A 2 3.00 -18.38 -4.61
N GLN A 3 3.58 -17.21 -4.81
CA GLN A 3 3.55 -16.12 -3.82
C GLN A 3 2.66 -14.95 -4.26
N PHE A 4 2.05 -14.32 -3.27
CA PHE A 4 1.51 -12.98 -3.32
C PHE A 4 2.41 -12.07 -2.48
N LEU A 5 3.21 -11.24 -3.13
CA LEU A 5 4.21 -10.40 -2.50
C LEU A 5 3.61 -9.02 -2.17
N LEU A 6 3.63 -8.63 -0.91
CA LEU A 6 3.23 -7.29 -0.45
C LEU A 6 4.50 -6.46 -0.28
N PHE A 7 4.78 -5.54 -1.22
CA PHE A 7 5.96 -4.67 -1.18
C PHE A 7 5.57 -3.23 -0.88
N GLY A 8 6.17 -2.65 0.16
CA GLY A 8 5.82 -1.30 0.59
C GLY A 8 6.61 -0.83 1.79
N ASP A 9 6.13 0.23 2.40
CA ASP A 9 6.71 0.88 3.58
C ASP A 9 6.14 0.33 4.92
N SER A 10 6.07 1.19 5.95
CA SER A 10 5.51 0.85 7.26
C SER A 10 4.04 0.41 7.20
N ILE A 11 3.25 0.94 6.28
CA ILE A 11 1.85 0.56 6.13
C ILE A 11 1.76 -0.90 5.68
N THR A 12 2.61 -1.32 4.75
CA THR A 12 2.72 -2.73 4.36
C THR A 12 3.32 -3.59 5.49
N GLN A 13 4.37 -3.12 6.17
CA GLN A 13 4.98 -3.86 7.29
C GLN A 13 3.96 -4.18 8.38
N GLN A 14 3.09 -3.24 8.72
CA GLN A 14 2.09 -3.39 9.77
C GLN A 14 0.83 -4.17 9.34
N ALA A 15 0.75 -4.58 8.07
CA ALA A 15 -0.41 -5.27 7.51
C ALA A 15 -0.75 -6.60 8.22
N PHE A 16 0.18 -7.19 8.97
CA PHE A 16 -0.01 -8.40 9.79
C PHE A 16 -0.12 -8.11 11.29
N SER A 17 -0.02 -6.84 11.70
CA SER A 17 -0.10 -6.48 13.12
C SER A 17 -1.49 -6.77 13.67
N GLN A 18 -1.56 -7.58 14.72
CA GLN A 18 -2.82 -7.95 15.39
C GLN A 18 -3.19 -6.98 16.51
N ASN A 19 -2.28 -6.08 16.89
CA ASN A 19 -2.49 -5.14 18.00
C ASN A 19 -3.56 -4.08 17.68
N ARG A 20 -3.97 -3.98 16.41
CA ARG A 20 -4.94 -2.99 15.89
C ARG A 20 -6.28 -3.59 15.47
N GLY A 21 -6.52 -4.86 15.74
CA GLY A 21 -7.72 -5.59 15.32
C GLY A 21 -7.49 -6.39 14.02
N THR A 22 -8.47 -6.40 13.11
CA THR A 22 -8.38 -7.17 11.87
C THR A 22 -7.16 -6.77 11.04
N ALA A 23 -6.25 -7.73 10.84
CA ALA A 23 -5.03 -7.53 10.07
C ALA A 23 -5.24 -7.90 8.60
N PHE A 24 -4.96 -6.97 7.69
CA PHE A 24 -5.09 -7.12 6.24
C PHE A 24 -4.35 -8.35 5.70
N GLY A 25 -3.09 -8.53 6.10
CA GLY A 25 -2.27 -9.64 5.63
C GLY A 25 -2.77 -10.99 6.12
N ALA A 26 -3.30 -11.06 7.36
CA ALA A 26 -3.90 -12.28 7.90
C ALA A 26 -5.19 -12.64 7.16
N ALA A 27 -6.06 -11.66 6.89
CA ALA A 27 -7.28 -11.85 6.11
C ALA A 27 -6.98 -12.32 4.67
N LEU A 28 -5.92 -11.76 4.06
CA LEU A 28 -5.49 -12.18 2.73
C LEU A 28 -4.91 -13.60 2.76
N SER A 29 -4.14 -13.96 3.79
CA SER A 29 -3.60 -15.32 3.97
C SER A 29 -4.71 -16.34 4.16
N ASP A 30 -5.76 -16.01 4.90
CA ASP A 30 -6.94 -16.86 5.09
C ASP A 30 -7.68 -17.05 3.76
N ALA A 31 -7.93 -15.96 3.02
CA ALA A 31 -8.61 -16.02 1.73
C ALA A 31 -7.87 -16.91 0.71
N TYR A 32 -6.54 -16.85 0.67
CA TYR A 32 -5.71 -17.62 -0.27
C TYR A 32 -5.10 -18.88 0.35
N ILE A 33 -5.64 -19.35 1.48
CA ILE A 33 -5.12 -20.55 2.16
C ILE A 33 -4.98 -21.72 1.19
N ARG A 34 -3.82 -22.40 1.22
CA ARG A 34 -3.46 -23.53 0.33
C ARG A 34 -3.40 -23.18 -1.17
N ARG A 35 -3.41 -21.89 -1.53
CA ARG A 35 -3.34 -21.39 -2.93
C ARG A 35 -2.10 -20.54 -3.17
N LEU A 36 -1.89 -19.54 -2.33
CA LEU A 36 -0.75 -18.63 -2.40
C LEU A 36 -0.18 -18.42 -1.00
N ASP A 37 1.14 -18.29 -0.92
CA ASP A 37 1.81 -17.77 0.28
C ASP A 37 1.78 -16.25 0.26
N ILE A 38 1.22 -15.63 1.29
CA ILE A 38 1.21 -14.16 1.43
C ILE A 38 2.51 -13.73 2.10
N VAL A 39 3.36 -13.04 1.36
CA VAL A 39 4.70 -12.68 1.80
C VAL A 39 4.79 -11.17 2.03
N ASN A 40 4.98 -10.77 3.29
CA ASN A 40 5.14 -9.37 3.65
C ASN A 40 6.60 -8.93 3.43
N ARG A 41 6.76 -7.89 2.62
CA ARG A 41 8.01 -7.17 2.36
C ARG A 41 7.81 -5.66 2.59
N GLY A 42 7.11 -5.32 3.67
CA GLY A 42 6.98 -3.97 4.16
C GLY A 42 8.23 -3.54 4.92
N LEU A 43 8.71 -2.34 4.66
CA LEU A 43 9.95 -1.77 5.18
C LEU A 43 9.67 -0.40 5.78
N SER A 44 9.50 -0.35 7.10
CA SER A 44 9.14 0.87 7.81
C SER A 44 10.13 2.01 7.56
N GLY A 45 9.60 3.18 7.21
CA GLY A 45 10.39 4.39 6.95
C GLY A 45 10.96 4.48 5.53
N TYR A 46 10.91 3.42 4.73
CA TYR A 46 11.49 3.41 3.38
C TYR A 46 10.69 4.28 2.41
N ASN A 47 11.44 4.94 1.54
CA ASN A 47 10.94 5.63 0.35
C ASN A 47 11.26 4.81 -0.92
N THR A 48 10.82 5.29 -2.07
CA THR A 48 10.99 4.58 -3.35
C THR A 48 12.44 4.44 -3.81
N ARG A 49 13.34 5.37 -3.43
CA ARG A 49 14.78 5.27 -3.72
C ARG A 49 15.41 4.09 -3.00
N GLN A 50 15.10 3.93 -1.71
CA GLN A 50 15.55 2.79 -0.90
C GLN A 50 14.88 1.49 -1.35
N ALA A 51 13.60 1.55 -1.74
CA ALA A 51 12.86 0.42 -2.28
C ALA A 51 13.56 -0.19 -3.51
N LEU A 52 14.01 0.63 -4.45
CA LEU A 52 14.75 0.18 -5.63
C LEU A 52 16.06 -0.54 -5.28
N GLN A 53 16.78 -0.07 -4.25
CA GLN A 53 18.04 -0.69 -3.83
C GLN A 53 17.86 -2.08 -3.22
N VAL A 54 16.72 -2.32 -2.55
CA VAL A 54 16.48 -3.60 -1.88
C VAL A 54 15.67 -4.59 -2.72
N LEU A 55 14.96 -4.10 -3.74
CA LEU A 55 14.09 -4.92 -4.59
C LEU A 55 14.75 -6.21 -5.11
N PRO A 56 16.01 -6.20 -5.62
CA PRO A 56 16.67 -7.42 -6.07
C PRO A 56 16.93 -8.45 -4.97
N LYS A 57 16.89 -8.02 -3.70
CA LYS A 57 17.14 -8.89 -2.54
C LYS A 57 15.86 -9.50 -1.97
N ILE A 58 14.71 -8.95 -2.30
CA ILE A 58 13.42 -9.33 -1.68
C ILE A 58 12.50 -10.09 -2.62
N ILE A 59 12.67 -9.91 -3.93
CA ILE A 59 11.93 -10.69 -4.92
C ILE A 59 12.70 -11.98 -5.22
N PRO A 60 12.09 -13.16 -5.05
CA PRO A 60 12.77 -14.43 -5.32
C PRO A 60 12.96 -14.61 -6.83
N PRO A 61 13.97 -15.35 -7.28
CA PRO A 61 14.09 -15.71 -8.69
C PRO A 61 12.95 -16.69 -9.08
N PRO A 62 12.43 -16.63 -10.33
CA PRO A 62 11.35 -17.51 -10.79
C PRO A 62 11.68 -19.00 -10.72
N SER A 63 12.96 -19.37 -10.76
CA SER A 63 13.43 -20.75 -10.58
C SER A 63 13.23 -21.29 -9.16
N TYR A 64 13.08 -20.41 -8.18
CA TYR A 64 12.83 -20.80 -6.80
C TYR A 64 11.34 -20.81 -6.46
N THR A 65 10.62 -19.75 -6.81
CA THR A 65 9.17 -19.67 -6.64
C THR A 65 8.58 -18.61 -7.58
N ARG A 66 7.35 -18.81 -7.99
CA ARG A 66 6.64 -17.87 -8.85
C ARG A 66 5.92 -16.82 -8.00
N VAL A 67 6.10 -15.54 -8.33
CA VAL A 67 5.28 -14.45 -7.80
C VAL A 67 4.06 -14.28 -8.70
N ARG A 68 2.88 -14.57 -8.19
CA ARG A 68 1.60 -14.45 -8.93
C ARG A 68 1.04 -13.06 -8.86
N PHE A 69 1.15 -12.41 -7.69
CA PHE A 69 0.76 -11.03 -7.48
C PHE A 69 1.86 -10.29 -6.73
N MET A 70 2.02 -9.02 -7.05
CA MET A 70 2.86 -8.11 -6.28
C MET A 70 2.16 -6.76 -6.14
N THR A 71 1.90 -6.35 -4.89
CA THR A 71 1.51 -4.96 -4.63
C THR A 71 2.75 -4.09 -4.48
N ILE A 72 2.67 -2.84 -4.96
CA ILE A 72 3.69 -1.80 -4.78
C ILE A 72 3.00 -0.64 -4.07
N PHE A 73 3.30 -0.46 -2.77
CA PHE A 73 2.60 0.46 -1.89
C PHE A 73 3.58 1.38 -1.17
N PHE A 74 4.00 2.44 -1.85
CA PHE A 74 4.89 3.49 -1.35
C PHE A 74 4.28 4.87 -1.59
N GLY A 75 4.91 5.89 -1.04
CA GLY A 75 4.53 7.28 -1.21
C GLY A 75 4.29 8.01 0.11
N ALA A 76 3.94 7.31 1.19
CA ALA A 76 3.70 7.95 2.48
C ALA A 76 4.96 8.58 3.08
N ASN A 77 6.15 8.03 2.80
CA ASN A 77 7.42 8.61 3.20
C ASN A 77 7.98 9.57 2.13
N ASP A 78 7.83 9.24 0.86
CA ASP A 78 8.22 10.11 -0.25
C ASP A 78 7.53 11.47 -0.18
N ALA A 79 6.23 11.51 0.18
CA ALA A 79 5.42 12.71 0.36
C ALA A 79 5.72 13.49 1.66
N ARG A 80 6.68 13.04 2.49
CA ARG A 80 7.11 13.80 3.64
C ARG A 80 7.69 15.15 3.18
N LEU A 81 7.40 16.23 3.92
CA LEU A 81 7.97 17.54 3.60
C LEU A 81 9.50 17.53 3.80
N PRO A 82 10.25 18.18 2.91
CA PRO A 82 11.71 18.26 3.04
C PRO A 82 12.10 19.00 4.30
N ASN A 83 13.26 18.66 4.85
CA ASN A 83 13.87 19.33 6.01
C ASN A 83 13.03 19.31 7.30
N THR A 84 12.05 18.41 7.41
CA THR A 84 11.27 18.25 8.65
C THR A 84 11.99 17.32 9.64
N PRO A 85 11.88 17.59 10.98
CA PRO A 85 12.58 16.81 11.99
C PRO A 85 12.23 15.32 12.00
N GLY A 86 13.19 14.45 12.31
CA GLY A 86 12.97 13.02 12.56
C GLY A 86 12.78 12.13 11.33
N GLY A 87 13.12 12.62 10.15
CA GLY A 87 13.02 11.82 8.92
C GLY A 87 14.06 12.22 7.88
N PRO A 88 15.37 12.12 8.20
CA PRO A 88 16.40 12.49 7.26
C PRO A 88 16.24 11.65 5.98
N GLN A 89 16.31 12.29 4.83
CA GLN A 89 16.28 11.67 3.50
C GLN A 89 15.00 10.88 3.16
N GLN A 90 13.88 11.03 3.90
CA GLN A 90 12.62 10.38 3.53
C GLN A 90 11.96 11.02 2.31
N HIS A 91 11.96 12.35 2.23
CA HIS A 91 11.39 13.06 1.10
C HIS A 91 12.03 12.67 -0.22
N ILE A 92 11.22 12.40 -1.21
CA ILE A 92 11.62 12.19 -2.62
C ILE A 92 10.81 13.16 -3.48
N PRO A 93 11.44 14.02 -4.30
CA PRO A 93 10.72 14.90 -5.22
C PRO A 93 9.76 14.11 -6.11
N ILE A 94 8.59 14.67 -6.41
CA ILE A 94 7.48 13.95 -7.05
C ILE A 94 7.87 13.35 -8.43
N GLU A 95 8.69 14.05 -9.20
CA GLU A 95 9.14 13.54 -10.50
C GLU A 95 10.09 12.34 -10.34
N GLU A 96 10.98 12.37 -9.35
CA GLU A 96 11.82 11.23 -9.01
C GLU A 96 10.98 10.06 -8.47
N PHE A 97 9.98 10.34 -7.62
CA PHE A 97 9.03 9.34 -7.14
C PHE A 97 8.34 8.61 -8.30
N ARG A 98 7.83 9.36 -9.31
CA ARG A 98 7.22 8.78 -10.53
C ARG A 98 8.21 7.86 -11.26
N GLN A 99 9.44 8.32 -11.45
CA GLN A 99 10.50 7.54 -12.11
C GLN A 99 10.83 6.27 -11.32
N ASN A 100 10.91 6.37 -9.99
CA ASN A 100 11.20 5.24 -9.12
C ASN A 100 10.09 4.18 -9.17
N ILE A 101 8.80 4.57 -9.13
CA ILE A 101 7.69 3.61 -9.28
C ILE A 101 7.75 2.93 -10.65
N LYS A 102 7.99 3.67 -11.74
CA LYS A 102 8.18 3.08 -13.07
C LYS A 102 9.36 2.11 -13.12
N ALA A 103 10.48 2.46 -12.47
CA ALA A 103 11.65 1.61 -12.39
C ALA A 103 11.39 0.32 -11.58
N ILE A 104 10.59 0.38 -10.50
CA ILE A 104 10.15 -0.80 -9.74
C ILE A 104 9.29 -1.69 -10.64
N VAL A 105 8.28 -1.13 -11.32
CA VAL A 105 7.37 -1.85 -12.24
C VAL A 105 8.16 -2.55 -13.35
N ASN A 106 9.18 -1.91 -13.90
CA ASN A 106 9.96 -2.42 -15.03
C ASN A 106 11.26 -3.11 -14.61
N HIS A 107 11.50 -3.30 -13.32
CA HIS A 107 12.72 -3.90 -12.82
C HIS A 107 12.90 -5.33 -13.38
N PRO A 108 14.10 -5.71 -13.87
CA PRO A 108 14.33 -7.03 -14.46
C PRO A 108 13.91 -8.19 -13.56
N ALA A 109 14.17 -8.10 -12.25
CA ALA A 109 13.76 -9.14 -11.29
C ALA A 109 12.23 -9.28 -11.18
N VAL A 110 11.46 -8.20 -11.36
CA VAL A 110 9.99 -8.22 -11.39
C VAL A 110 9.51 -8.82 -12.70
N ARG A 111 10.05 -8.33 -13.81
CA ARG A 111 9.67 -8.77 -15.17
C ARG A 111 10.12 -10.19 -15.50
N ALA A 112 11.03 -10.77 -14.71
CA ALA A 112 11.41 -12.18 -14.83
C ALA A 112 10.26 -13.15 -14.48
N HIS A 113 9.27 -12.70 -13.68
CA HIS A 113 8.10 -13.53 -13.35
C HIS A 113 7.05 -13.44 -14.47
N PRO A 114 6.79 -14.53 -15.20
CA PRO A 114 5.77 -14.52 -16.26
C PRO A 114 4.38 -14.35 -15.63
N ASP A 115 3.55 -13.54 -16.28
CA ASP A 115 2.16 -13.29 -15.88
C ASP A 115 1.99 -12.75 -14.45
N ILE A 116 2.98 -12.06 -13.91
CA ILE A 116 2.86 -11.40 -12.62
C ILE A 116 1.75 -10.35 -12.66
N GLY A 117 0.79 -10.46 -11.73
CA GLY A 117 -0.24 -9.44 -11.51
C GLY A 117 0.32 -8.29 -10.66
N LEU A 118 0.89 -7.27 -11.32
CA LEU A 118 1.32 -6.05 -10.62
C LEU A 118 0.12 -5.18 -10.25
N ILE A 119 0.17 -4.62 -9.05
CA ILE A 119 -0.87 -3.74 -8.50
C ILE A 119 -0.19 -2.56 -7.81
N LEU A 120 -0.42 -1.36 -8.30
CA LEU A 120 -0.03 -0.14 -7.60
C LEU A 120 -1.09 0.23 -6.58
N ILE A 121 -0.67 0.81 -5.43
CA ILE A 121 -1.59 1.33 -4.42
C ILE A 121 -1.21 2.78 -4.14
N THR A 122 -2.17 3.69 -4.22
CA THR A 122 -1.93 5.10 -3.86
C THR A 122 -1.65 5.23 -2.37
N PRO A 123 -0.74 6.12 -1.92
CA PRO A 123 -0.62 6.44 -0.50
C PRO A 123 -1.97 6.89 0.05
N PRO A 124 -2.33 6.53 1.31
CA PRO A 124 -3.57 6.96 1.92
C PRO A 124 -3.56 8.48 2.17
N PRO A 125 -4.73 9.11 2.35
CA PRO A 125 -4.79 10.49 2.84
C PRO A 125 -4.13 10.60 4.23
N VAL A 126 -3.71 11.79 4.61
CA VAL A 126 -3.20 12.11 5.94
C VAL A 126 -4.20 12.97 6.70
N ASP A 127 -4.39 12.72 8.00
CA ASP A 127 -5.03 13.68 8.93
C ASP A 127 -3.91 14.48 9.60
N GLU A 128 -3.72 15.72 9.17
CA GLU A 128 -2.61 16.57 9.61
C GLU A 128 -2.64 16.87 11.11
N ARG A 129 -3.84 17.09 11.69
CA ARG A 129 -3.99 17.38 13.12
C ARG A 129 -3.65 16.15 13.96
N LYS A 130 -4.20 14.99 13.60
CA LYS A 130 -3.93 13.73 14.30
C LYS A 130 -2.46 13.34 14.18
N ALA A 131 -1.88 13.47 12.99
CA ALA A 131 -0.48 13.18 12.75
C ALA A 131 0.44 14.10 13.58
N LEU A 132 0.18 15.40 13.61
CA LEU A 132 0.95 16.33 14.43
C LEU A 132 0.83 16.02 15.92
N SER A 133 -0.38 15.72 16.42
CA SER A 133 -0.60 15.36 17.81
C SER A 133 0.18 14.10 18.20
N CYS A 134 0.17 13.07 17.34
CA CYS A 134 0.92 11.84 17.57
C CYS A 134 2.44 12.04 17.46
N ASP A 135 2.90 12.90 16.55
CA ASP A 135 4.33 13.24 16.43
C ASP A 135 4.83 13.94 17.68
N LYS A 136 4.07 14.89 18.22
CA LYS A 136 4.39 15.58 19.48
C LYS A 136 4.43 14.64 20.68
N ALA A 137 3.51 13.68 20.75
CA ALA A 137 3.48 12.69 21.82
C ALA A 137 4.72 11.77 21.79
N LYS A 138 5.23 11.45 20.60
CA LYS A 138 6.43 10.61 20.42
C LYS A 138 7.74 11.40 20.58
N ASP A 139 7.75 12.65 20.13
CA ASP A 139 8.91 13.55 20.16
C ASP A 139 8.47 14.99 20.46
N PRO A 140 8.43 15.40 21.72
CA PRO A 140 8.04 16.77 22.10
C PRO A 140 8.89 17.87 21.46
N LYS A 141 10.09 17.54 20.98
CA LYS A 141 10.98 18.50 20.31
C LYS A 141 10.59 18.76 18.85
N CYS A 142 9.66 18.00 18.29
CA CYS A 142 9.22 18.24 16.91
C CYS A 142 8.47 19.57 16.71
N GLY A 143 7.99 20.21 17.79
CA GLY A 143 7.29 21.49 17.75
C GLY A 143 5.95 21.41 17.01
N GLU A 144 5.55 22.53 16.40
CA GLU A 144 4.32 22.67 15.59
C GLU A 144 4.56 22.37 14.11
N VAL A 145 5.56 21.53 13.78
CA VAL A 145 5.94 21.24 12.39
C VAL A 145 5.14 20.07 11.84
N HIS A 146 4.27 20.35 10.89
CA HIS A 146 3.63 19.29 10.09
C HIS A 146 4.69 18.62 9.22
N ARG A 147 4.86 17.32 9.38
CA ARG A 147 5.79 16.52 8.57
C ARG A 147 5.18 16.12 7.23
N ARG A 148 3.87 16.17 7.09
CA ARG A 148 3.09 15.85 5.90
C ARG A 148 1.90 16.81 5.78
N ARG A 149 1.48 17.05 4.53
CA ARG A 149 0.32 17.88 4.22
C ARG A 149 -0.64 17.11 3.33
N ALA A 150 -1.93 17.28 3.55
CA ALA A 150 -2.97 16.61 2.78
C ALA A 150 -2.88 16.90 1.28
N PRO A 151 -2.69 18.15 0.82
CA PRO A 151 -2.50 18.45 -0.62
C PRO A 151 -1.26 17.77 -1.21
N VAL A 152 -0.15 17.71 -0.44
CA VAL A 152 1.07 17.05 -0.91
C VAL A 152 0.83 15.56 -1.09
N THR A 153 0.21 14.89 -0.11
CA THR A 153 -0.10 13.46 -0.21
C THR A 153 -1.06 13.18 -1.37
N ALA A 154 -2.04 14.05 -1.62
CA ALA A 154 -2.93 13.97 -2.78
C ALA A 154 -2.15 14.00 -4.11
N ALA A 155 -1.15 14.87 -4.24
CA ALA A 155 -0.29 14.94 -5.42
C ALA A 155 0.49 13.63 -5.66
N TYR A 156 1.02 12.99 -4.59
CA TYR A 156 1.68 11.69 -4.72
C TYR A 156 0.69 10.55 -5.05
N ALA A 157 -0.53 10.61 -4.54
CA ALA A 157 -1.58 9.69 -4.96
C ALA A 157 -1.90 9.85 -6.46
N GLN A 158 -1.99 11.11 -6.93
CA GLN A 158 -2.16 11.40 -8.36
C GLN A 158 -0.98 10.86 -9.20
N ALA A 159 0.25 11.03 -8.73
CA ALA A 159 1.43 10.50 -9.41
C ALA A 159 1.38 8.96 -9.58
N VAL A 160 0.89 8.22 -8.57
CA VAL A 160 0.69 6.76 -8.69
C VAL A 160 -0.37 6.43 -9.75
N ARG A 161 -1.51 7.16 -9.77
CA ARG A 161 -2.55 6.98 -10.81
C ARG A 161 -1.99 7.20 -12.21
N ASP A 162 -1.17 8.25 -12.38
CA ASP A 162 -0.55 8.58 -13.66
C ASP A 162 0.42 7.48 -14.11
N VAL A 163 1.29 7.03 -13.21
CA VAL A 163 2.21 5.91 -13.50
C VAL A 163 1.44 4.64 -13.85
N GLY A 164 0.35 4.34 -13.15
CA GLY A 164 -0.50 3.18 -13.48
C GLY A 164 -1.04 3.24 -14.91
N ARG A 165 -1.53 4.41 -15.35
CA ARG A 165 -1.97 4.63 -16.73
C ARG A 165 -0.84 4.51 -17.76
N GLU A 166 0.33 5.08 -17.45
CA GLU A 166 1.49 5.08 -18.34
C GLU A 166 2.13 3.69 -18.50
N THR A 167 2.02 2.84 -17.50
CA THR A 167 2.62 1.49 -17.49
C THR A 167 1.63 0.36 -17.71
N ASP A 168 0.33 0.67 -17.90
CA ASP A 168 -0.79 -0.27 -17.97
C ASP A 168 -0.85 -1.21 -16.74
N VAL A 169 -0.46 -0.69 -15.56
CA VAL A 169 -0.55 -1.41 -14.29
C VAL A 169 -1.79 -0.92 -13.53
N PRO A 170 -2.71 -1.83 -13.12
CA PRO A 170 -3.89 -1.44 -12.38
C PRO A 170 -3.53 -0.80 -11.03
N VAL A 171 -4.33 0.18 -10.62
CA VAL A 171 -4.15 0.97 -9.40
C VAL A 171 -5.32 0.72 -8.46
N ILE A 172 -5.03 0.41 -7.21
CA ILE A 172 -5.96 0.59 -6.11
C ILE A 172 -5.85 2.05 -5.67
N ASP A 173 -6.87 2.83 -5.98
CA ASP A 173 -6.94 4.22 -5.55
C ASP A 173 -7.46 4.32 -4.12
N LEU A 174 -6.61 3.90 -3.18
CA LEU A 174 -6.92 3.90 -1.75
C LEU A 174 -7.20 5.31 -1.24
N TRP A 175 -6.46 6.31 -1.77
CA TRP A 175 -6.66 7.72 -1.40
C TRP A 175 -8.09 8.15 -1.66
N THR A 176 -8.58 8.01 -2.90
CA THR A 176 -9.94 8.38 -3.27
C THR A 176 -10.98 7.54 -2.52
N ALA A 177 -10.74 6.24 -2.35
CA ALA A 177 -11.65 5.36 -1.63
C ALA A 177 -11.83 5.77 -0.15
N MET A 178 -10.79 6.27 0.51
CA MET A 178 -10.85 6.75 1.90
C MET A 178 -11.47 8.15 1.98
N ILE A 179 -11.12 9.08 1.07
CA ILE A 179 -11.69 10.41 1.00
C ILE A 179 -13.21 10.36 0.76
N ALA A 180 -13.65 9.53 -0.18
CA ALA A 180 -15.08 9.36 -0.45
C ALA A 180 -15.85 8.84 0.77
N ARG A 181 -15.28 7.90 1.53
CA ARG A 181 -15.89 7.44 2.79
C ARG A 181 -15.93 8.53 3.87
N ALA A 182 -14.94 9.40 3.87
CA ALA A 182 -14.86 10.54 4.80
C ALA A 182 -15.79 11.70 4.42
N GLY A 183 -16.58 11.57 3.35
CA GLY A 183 -17.54 12.59 2.88
C GLY A 183 -16.92 13.68 2.03
N GLY A 184 -15.68 13.50 1.55
CA GLY A 184 -15.01 14.41 0.64
C GLY A 184 -15.18 14.01 -0.83
N THR A 185 -15.01 14.97 -1.72
CA THR A 185 -14.90 14.74 -3.17
C THR A 185 -13.43 14.82 -3.60
N ALA A 186 -13.06 14.00 -4.56
CA ALA A 186 -11.75 14.10 -5.18
C ALA A 186 -11.86 15.10 -6.34
N GLY A 187 -11.46 16.37 -6.13
CA GLY A 187 -11.21 17.20 -7.29
C GLY A 187 -11.90 18.55 -7.46
N ASP A 188 -12.45 19.17 -6.43
CA ASP A 188 -12.87 20.56 -6.55
C ASP A 188 -11.70 21.48 -6.13
N ASP A 189 -11.25 22.33 -7.05
CA ASP A 189 -10.08 23.22 -6.90
C ASP A 189 -10.20 24.29 -5.78
N ASP A 190 -11.36 24.44 -5.19
CA ASP A 190 -11.65 25.44 -4.13
C ASP A 190 -11.98 24.83 -2.76
N ASP A 191 -12.12 23.51 -2.63
CA ASP A 191 -12.49 22.87 -1.38
C ASP A 191 -11.28 22.33 -0.62
N LEU A 192 -11.20 22.67 0.67
CA LEU A 192 -10.22 22.15 1.60
C LEU A 192 -10.24 20.62 1.59
N ILE A 193 -9.11 20.01 1.28
CA ILE A 193 -8.97 18.54 1.25
C ILE A 193 -9.23 17.98 2.65
N VAL A 194 -10.08 16.96 2.74
CA VAL A 194 -10.34 16.24 3.99
C VAL A 194 -9.01 15.75 4.57
N GLY A 195 -8.75 16.09 5.84
CA GLY A 195 -7.49 15.81 6.52
C GLY A 195 -6.53 16.99 6.58
N ASP A 196 -6.75 18.06 5.81
CA ASP A 196 -6.02 19.34 5.96
C ASP A 196 -6.31 19.95 7.33
N ALA A 197 -5.29 20.58 7.94
CA ALA A 197 -5.43 21.24 9.24
C ALA A 197 -6.41 22.43 9.22
N SER A 198 -6.72 23.00 8.07
CA SER A 198 -7.70 24.08 7.88
C SER A 198 -9.11 23.57 7.61
N ALA A 199 -9.26 22.32 7.17
CA ALA A 199 -10.56 21.71 6.87
C ALA A 199 -11.31 21.31 8.16
N PRO A 200 -12.65 21.15 8.12
CA PRO A 200 -13.39 20.53 9.21
C PRO A 200 -12.82 19.12 9.56
N VAL A 201 -12.87 18.77 10.85
CA VAL A 201 -12.43 17.45 11.30
C VAL A 201 -13.34 16.36 10.74
N SER A 202 -12.77 15.40 10.04
CA SER A 202 -13.49 14.19 9.62
C SER A 202 -13.25 13.06 10.62
N VAL A 203 -14.24 12.78 11.45
CA VAL A 203 -14.21 11.64 12.41
C VAL A 203 -14.03 10.32 11.65
N ILE A 204 -14.60 10.21 10.44
CA ILE A 204 -14.47 8.99 9.62
C ILE A 204 -13.02 8.81 9.18
N LEU A 205 -12.36 9.88 8.67
CA LEU A 205 -10.94 9.77 8.31
C LEU A 205 -10.08 9.41 9.52
N GLN A 206 -10.35 10.03 10.69
CA GLN A 206 -9.63 9.71 11.92
C GLN A 206 -9.80 8.25 12.36
N ASN A 207 -10.96 7.65 12.11
CA ASN A 207 -11.21 6.23 12.39
C ASN A 207 -10.52 5.29 11.38
N LEU A 208 -10.29 5.73 10.15
CA LEU A 208 -9.56 4.96 9.13
C LEU A 208 -8.05 4.99 9.33
N LEU A 209 -7.55 5.96 10.08
CA LEU A 209 -6.12 6.15 10.37
C LEU A 209 -5.85 6.00 11.87
N ASP A 210 -4.79 5.29 12.22
CA ASP A 210 -4.41 5.04 13.61
C ASP A 210 -3.75 6.27 14.28
N ASP A 211 -2.79 6.86 13.59
CA ASP A 211 -2.01 8.02 14.06
C ASP A 211 -2.03 9.20 13.08
N GLY A 212 -3.03 9.26 12.22
CA GLY A 212 -3.15 10.27 11.18
C GLY A 212 -2.40 9.94 9.87
N LEU A 213 -1.66 8.82 9.83
CA LEU A 213 -0.91 8.34 8.66
C LEU A 213 -1.12 6.85 8.41
N HIS A 214 -0.87 6.01 9.42
CA HIS A 214 -0.95 4.55 9.30
C HIS A 214 -2.41 4.09 9.35
N LEU A 215 -2.73 3.05 8.59
CA LEU A 215 -4.07 2.50 8.55
C LEU A 215 -4.45 1.85 9.89
N SER A 216 -5.66 2.14 10.35
CA SER A 216 -6.34 1.36 11.40
C SER A 216 -6.89 0.03 10.84
N ALA A 217 -7.49 -0.81 11.67
CA ALA A 217 -8.22 -1.98 11.20
C ALA A 217 -9.29 -1.62 10.16
N ALA A 218 -10.02 -0.52 10.37
CA ALA A 218 -11.02 -0.03 9.40
C ALA A 218 -10.39 0.42 8.09
N GLY A 219 -9.23 1.10 8.14
CA GLY A 219 -8.46 1.47 6.95
C GLY A 219 -7.95 0.26 6.17
N TYR A 220 -7.44 -0.75 6.85
CA TYR A 220 -7.03 -2.02 6.21
C TYR A 220 -8.22 -2.78 5.62
N GLN A 221 -9.41 -2.69 6.21
CA GLN A 221 -10.61 -3.28 5.64
C GLN A 221 -11.01 -2.61 4.32
N VAL A 222 -10.82 -1.29 4.20
CA VAL A 222 -10.98 -0.58 2.91
C VAL A 222 -10.01 -1.14 1.89
N LEU A 223 -8.71 -1.21 2.22
CA LEU A 223 -7.68 -1.73 1.33
C LEU A 223 -7.98 -3.17 0.88
N TYR A 224 -8.41 -4.03 1.81
CA TYR A 224 -8.78 -5.42 1.51
C TYR A 224 -9.93 -5.49 0.50
N SER A 225 -10.97 -4.71 0.72
CA SER A 225 -12.15 -4.70 -0.15
C SER A 225 -11.80 -4.23 -1.56
N GLU A 226 -11.01 -3.15 -1.68
CA GLU A 226 -10.55 -2.62 -2.98
C GLU A 226 -9.64 -3.63 -3.71
N LEU A 227 -8.73 -4.31 -2.97
CA LEU A 227 -7.85 -5.32 -3.54
C LEU A 227 -8.63 -6.52 -4.08
N MET A 228 -9.56 -7.05 -3.29
CA MET A 228 -10.36 -8.21 -3.71
C MET A 228 -11.29 -7.88 -4.88
N ALA A 229 -11.86 -6.68 -4.91
CA ALA A 229 -12.67 -6.19 -6.03
C ALA A 229 -11.83 -6.05 -7.31
N LEU A 230 -10.60 -5.50 -7.21
CA LEU A 230 -9.69 -5.37 -8.33
C LEU A 230 -9.30 -6.75 -8.89
N ILE A 231 -8.92 -7.70 -8.02
CA ILE A 231 -8.56 -9.06 -8.43
C ILE A 231 -9.74 -9.75 -9.11
N ALA A 232 -10.95 -9.65 -8.56
CA ALA A 232 -12.14 -10.23 -9.14
C ALA A 232 -12.45 -9.67 -10.55
N LYS A 233 -12.20 -8.38 -10.74
CA LYS A 233 -12.42 -7.69 -12.02
C LYS A 233 -11.33 -8.01 -13.07
N ARG A 234 -10.05 -7.97 -12.66
CA ARG A 234 -8.91 -8.03 -13.60
C ARG A 234 -8.41 -9.45 -13.83
N TRP A 235 -8.47 -10.28 -12.81
CA TRP A 235 -7.99 -11.67 -12.83
C TRP A 235 -9.02 -12.63 -12.21
N PRO A 236 -10.22 -12.76 -12.78
CA PRO A 236 -11.31 -13.55 -12.18
C PRO A 236 -10.93 -15.02 -11.90
N ALA A 237 -10.04 -15.61 -12.70
CA ALA A 237 -9.54 -16.97 -12.50
C ALA A 237 -8.59 -17.09 -11.30
N LEU A 238 -8.02 -15.99 -10.83
CA LEU A 238 -7.09 -15.95 -9.69
C LEU A 238 -7.76 -15.46 -8.40
N THR A 239 -9.09 -15.37 -8.36
CA THR A 239 -9.82 -15.18 -7.11
C THR A 239 -9.70 -16.41 -6.21
N PRO A 240 -9.73 -16.27 -4.88
CA PRO A 240 -9.66 -17.42 -3.97
C PRO A 240 -10.66 -18.52 -4.29
N ALA A 241 -11.88 -18.14 -4.64
CA ALA A 241 -12.95 -19.11 -4.98
C ALA A 241 -12.71 -19.90 -6.30
N LYS A 242 -11.89 -19.38 -7.22
CA LYS A 242 -11.63 -20.00 -8.52
C LYS A 242 -10.27 -20.69 -8.60
N MET A 243 -9.32 -20.30 -7.78
CA MET A 243 -8.00 -20.93 -7.73
C MET A 243 -8.12 -22.34 -7.14
N ARG A 244 -7.46 -23.31 -7.79
CA ARG A 244 -7.28 -24.63 -7.23
C ARG A 244 -6.29 -24.62 -6.08
N PHE A 245 -6.40 -25.57 -5.17
CA PHE A 245 -5.38 -25.80 -4.16
C PHE A 245 -4.04 -26.18 -4.83
N ALA A 246 -2.95 -25.71 -4.25
CA ALA A 246 -1.59 -26.01 -4.74
C ALA A 246 -1.21 -27.49 -4.53
N LEU A 247 -1.83 -28.14 -3.56
CA LEU A 247 -1.63 -29.55 -3.23
C LEU A 247 -2.98 -30.27 -3.17
N PRO A 248 -3.04 -31.56 -3.46
CA PRO A 248 -4.25 -32.37 -3.39
C PRO A 248 -4.89 -32.34 -2.00
N THR A 249 -6.18 -32.64 -1.93
CA THR A 249 -6.84 -32.85 -0.64
C THR A 249 -6.48 -34.23 -0.09
N TRP A 250 -6.56 -34.39 1.22
CA TRP A 250 -6.28 -35.67 1.88
C TRP A 250 -7.21 -36.80 1.40
N SER A 251 -8.39 -36.44 0.89
CA SER A 251 -9.41 -37.38 0.37
C SER A 251 -9.24 -37.72 -1.11
N ASP A 252 -8.24 -37.20 -1.79
CA ASP A 252 -7.91 -37.52 -3.17
C ASP A 252 -7.02 -38.78 -3.19
N GLU A 253 -7.63 -39.95 -3.16
CA GLU A 253 -6.92 -41.24 -3.11
C GLU A 253 -5.91 -41.37 -4.26
N SER A 254 -6.24 -40.83 -5.45
CA SER A 254 -5.36 -40.94 -6.64
C SER A 254 -4.07 -40.17 -6.52
N ALA A 255 -4.00 -39.21 -5.63
CA ALA A 255 -2.81 -38.37 -5.41
C ALA A 255 -1.81 -39.01 -4.45
N TRP A 256 -2.19 -40.10 -3.73
CA TRP A 256 -1.38 -40.71 -2.67
C TRP A 256 -0.94 -42.15 -3.00
N THR A 257 -1.27 -42.63 -4.17
CA THR A 257 -0.82 -43.92 -4.73
C THR A 257 0.28 -43.69 -5.75
#